data_e3c7f96b91a3d3fa980daf8df7b0ade1
#
_entry.id   e3c7f96b91a3d3fa980daf8df7b0ade1
#
_cell.length_a   1.000
_cell.length_b   1.000
_cell.length_c   1.000
_cell.angle_alpha   90.00
_cell.angle_beta   90.00
_cell.angle_gamma   90.00
#
_symmetry.space_group_name_H-M   'P 1'
#
loop_
_entity.id
_entity.type
_entity.pdbx_description
1 polymer ?
#
loop_
_entity_poly.entity_id
_entity_poly.type
_entity_poly.pdbx_seq_one_letter_code
_entity_poly.pdbx_strand_id
1 'polypeptide(L)'
;SSVLARIEIDYHRPIELGDGPVTVVVDVPSLGESSIPMTYEIQDTDGTPAASVESVQVAYDREAEESIPIPEDWREAIESYHDL
;
A
#
# COMPACT_ATOMS: atom_id res chain seq x y z
N SER A 1 -11.76 9.51 6.39
CA SER A 1 -10.71 9.61 5.39
C SER A 1 -9.42 8.98 5.89
N SER A 2 -8.44 8.83 5.01
CA SER A 2 -7.12 8.34 5.38
C SER A 2 -6.06 9.35 4.98
N VAL A 3 -4.94 9.33 5.71
CA VAL A 3 -3.80 10.16 5.38
C VAL A 3 -2.57 9.27 5.23
N LEU A 4 -1.67 9.65 4.34
CA LEU A 4 -0.40 8.96 4.16
C LEU A 4 0.54 9.38 5.27
N ALA A 5 0.90 8.43 6.14
CA ALA A 5 1.77 8.69 7.27
C ALA A 5 3.24 8.43 6.95
N ARG A 6 3.51 7.52 6.02
CA ARG A 6 4.87 7.13 5.66
C ARG A 6 4.89 6.51 4.28
N ILE A 7 5.97 6.77 3.54
CA ILE A 7 6.26 6.07 2.29
C ILE A 7 7.76 5.84 2.18
N GLU A 8 8.13 4.67 1.71
CA GLU A 8 9.51 4.28 1.51
C GLU A 8 9.62 3.54 0.18
N ILE A 9 10.56 3.93 -0.66
CA ILE A 9 10.73 3.38 -2.00
C ILE A 9 12.16 2.88 -2.16
N ASP A 10 12.30 1.61 -2.55
CA ASP A 10 13.57 1.00 -2.90
C ASP A 10 13.59 0.71 -4.41
N TYR A 11 14.54 1.31 -5.11
CA TYR A 11 14.75 1.04 -6.52
C TYR A 11 15.82 -0.02 -6.67
N HIS A 12 15.48 -1.11 -7.34
CA HIS A 12 16.42 -2.23 -7.58
C HIS A 12 17.12 -2.07 -8.91
N ARG A 13 16.44 -1.51 -9.88
CA ARG A 13 17.01 -1.22 -11.19
C ARG A 13 16.13 -0.16 -11.92
N PRO A 14 16.67 0.52 -12.93
CA PRO A 14 15.88 1.47 -13.71
C PRO A 14 14.68 0.80 -14.39
N ILE A 15 13.55 1.51 -14.40
CA ILE A 15 12.37 1.11 -15.14
C ILE A 15 12.37 1.92 -16.42
N GLU A 16 12.44 1.24 -17.57
CA GLU A 16 12.43 1.92 -18.86
C GLU A 16 11.01 2.08 -19.35
N LEU A 17 10.64 3.30 -19.70
CA LEU A 17 9.34 3.60 -20.28
C LEU A 17 9.33 3.17 -21.74
N GLY A 18 8.25 2.51 -22.17
CA GLY A 18 8.08 2.09 -23.54
C GLY A 18 8.48 0.65 -23.86
N ASP A 19 9.01 -0.07 -22.88
CA ASP A 19 9.37 -1.49 -23.04
C ASP A 19 8.19 -2.43 -22.85
N GLY A 20 6.99 -1.90 -22.82
CA GLY A 20 5.78 -2.67 -22.61
C GLY A 20 5.17 -2.46 -21.21
N PRO A 21 4.11 -3.17 -20.87
CA PRO A 21 3.43 -2.98 -19.60
C PRO A 21 4.29 -3.47 -18.44
N VAL A 22 4.21 -2.76 -17.32
CA VAL A 22 4.78 -3.19 -16.05
C VAL A 22 3.66 -3.76 -15.17
N THR A 23 4.01 -4.68 -14.29
CA THR A 23 3.07 -5.27 -13.36
C THR A 23 3.29 -4.65 -11.98
N VAL A 24 2.21 -4.23 -11.34
CA VAL A 24 2.25 -3.74 -9.97
C VAL A 24 1.48 -4.73 -9.09
N VAL A 25 2.17 -5.31 -8.13
CA VAL A 25 1.55 -6.23 -7.16
C VAL A 25 1.36 -5.46 -5.86
N VAL A 26 0.13 -5.44 -5.37
CA VAL A 26 -0.24 -4.71 -4.15
C VAL A 26 -0.65 -5.72 -3.09
N ASP A 27 -0.14 -5.54 -1.87
CA ASP A 27 -0.50 -6.37 -0.74
C ASP A 27 -0.70 -5.53 0.51
N VAL A 28 -1.57 -6.00 1.40
CA VAL A 28 -1.74 -5.46 2.75
C VAL A 28 -1.36 -6.58 3.71
N PRO A 29 -0.14 -6.59 4.24
CA PRO A 29 0.33 -7.72 5.05
C PRO A 29 -0.36 -7.86 6.40
N SER A 30 -0.87 -6.77 6.94
CA SER A 30 -1.56 -6.78 8.23
C SER A 30 -2.37 -5.50 8.41
N LEU A 31 -3.16 -5.43 9.47
CA LEU A 31 -3.87 -4.20 9.85
C LEU A 31 -3.56 -3.89 11.31
N GLY A 32 -3.22 -2.63 11.58
CA GLY A 32 -3.15 -2.12 12.94
C GLY A 32 -4.51 -1.62 13.41
N GLU A 33 -4.56 -0.96 14.54
CA GLU A 33 -5.79 -0.35 15.04
C GLU A 33 -6.25 0.79 14.13
N SER A 34 -5.34 1.67 13.75
CA SER A 34 -5.59 2.82 12.88
C SER A 34 -4.78 2.77 11.60
N SER A 35 -3.78 1.91 11.51
CA SER A 35 -2.81 1.91 10.42
C SER A 35 -3.08 0.81 9.41
N ILE A 36 -2.86 1.14 8.14
CA ILE A 36 -3.00 0.24 7.01
C ILE A 36 -1.66 0.22 6.29
N PRO A 37 -0.76 -0.72 6.65
CA PRO A 37 0.47 -0.87 5.90
C PRO A 37 0.19 -1.52 4.56
N MET A 38 0.86 -1.03 3.52
CA MET A 38 0.70 -1.54 2.16
C MET A 38 2.07 -1.74 1.54
N THR A 39 2.21 -2.80 0.79
CA THR A 39 3.42 -3.05 0.02
C THR A 39 3.07 -3.14 -1.45
N TYR A 40 3.95 -2.60 -2.28
CA TYR A 40 3.81 -2.63 -3.72
C TYR A 40 5.11 -3.17 -4.30
N GLU A 41 5.00 -4.05 -5.26
CA GLU A 41 6.16 -4.49 -6.04
C GLU A 41 5.92 -4.13 -7.49
N ILE A 42 6.85 -3.39 -8.08
CA ILE A 42 6.78 -3.03 -9.49
C ILE A 42 7.71 -3.99 -10.23
N GLN A 43 7.11 -4.82 -11.08
CA GLN A 43 7.83 -5.81 -11.86
C GLN A 43 8.01 -5.32 -13.28
N ASP A 44 9.17 -5.58 -13.82
CA ASP A 44 9.49 -5.32 -15.21
C ASP A 44 8.69 -6.25 -16.14
N THR A 45 8.81 -6.05 -17.43
CA THR A 45 8.08 -6.84 -18.45
C THR A 45 8.38 -8.33 -18.38
N ASP A 46 9.55 -8.72 -17.87
CA ASP A 46 9.95 -10.11 -17.69
C ASP A 46 9.60 -10.69 -16.31
N GLY A 47 8.89 -9.93 -15.47
CA GLY A 47 8.53 -10.33 -14.13
C GLY A 47 9.59 -10.11 -13.07
N THR A 48 10.71 -9.48 -13.42
CA THR A 48 11.78 -9.19 -12.46
C THR A 48 11.41 -7.96 -11.62
N PRO A 49 11.56 -8.03 -10.28
CA PRO A 49 11.30 -6.86 -9.44
C PRO A 49 12.22 -5.69 -9.78
N ALA A 50 11.64 -4.54 -10.08
CA ALA A 50 12.38 -3.32 -10.41
C ALA A 50 12.33 -2.30 -9.28
N ALA A 51 11.26 -2.27 -8.50
CA ALA A 51 11.12 -1.38 -7.34
C ALA A 51 10.19 -2.00 -6.32
N SER A 52 10.41 -1.67 -5.05
CA SER A 52 9.52 -2.04 -3.95
C SER A 52 9.12 -0.77 -3.22
N VAL A 53 7.86 -0.68 -2.84
CA VAL A 53 7.32 0.47 -2.11
C VAL A 53 6.62 -0.05 -0.85
N GLU A 54 6.91 0.58 0.27
CA GLU A 54 6.17 0.36 1.51
C GLU A 54 5.50 1.67 1.88
N SER A 55 4.23 1.63 2.20
CA SER A 55 3.50 2.80 2.68
C SER A 55 2.66 2.44 3.88
N VAL A 56 2.41 3.43 4.73
CA VAL A 56 1.49 3.29 5.86
C VAL A 56 0.48 4.41 5.77
N GLN A 57 -0.78 4.04 5.63
CA GLN A 57 -1.88 4.98 5.72
C GLN A 57 -2.52 4.86 7.09
N VAL A 58 -3.11 5.95 7.57
CA VAL A 58 -3.73 6.01 8.88
C VAL A 58 -5.15 6.52 8.70
N ALA A 59 -6.11 5.82 9.30
CA ALA A 59 -7.48 6.31 9.36
C ALA A 59 -7.51 7.55 10.24
N TYR A 60 -8.13 8.62 9.75
CA TYR A 60 -8.00 9.93 10.33
C TYR A 60 -9.32 10.69 10.29
N ASP A 61 -9.65 11.35 11.40
CA ASP A 61 -10.78 12.25 11.48
C ASP A 61 -10.28 13.68 11.30
N ARG A 62 -10.63 14.28 10.17
CA ARG A 62 -10.18 15.63 9.83
C ARG A 62 -10.80 16.70 10.71
N GLU A 63 -12.00 16.48 11.22
CA GLU A 63 -12.65 17.46 12.11
C GLU A 63 -12.02 17.45 13.49
N ALA A 64 -11.74 16.26 14.04
CA ALA A 64 -11.08 16.13 15.32
C ALA A 64 -9.56 16.28 15.23
N GLU A 65 -8.98 16.22 14.04
CA GLU A 65 -7.55 16.28 13.78
C GLU A 65 -6.78 15.20 14.55
N GLU A 66 -7.32 13.98 14.52
CA GLU A 66 -6.70 12.83 15.20
C GLU A 66 -6.91 11.54 14.43
N SER A 67 -6.03 10.57 14.70
CA SER A 67 -6.21 9.23 14.15
C SER A 67 -7.38 8.54 14.85
N ILE A 68 -8.07 7.69 14.09
CA ILE A 68 -9.22 6.93 14.58
C ILE A 68 -8.96 5.44 14.28
N PRO A 69 -9.63 4.54 14.99
CA PRO A 69 -9.61 3.13 14.61
C PRO A 69 -10.14 2.95 13.19
N ILE A 70 -9.60 1.98 12.47
CA ILE A 70 -10.06 1.67 11.11
C ILE A 70 -11.56 1.35 11.19
N PRO A 71 -12.42 2.05 10.41
CA PRO A 71 -13.85 1.72 10.39
C PRO A 71 -14.07 0.25 10.08
N GLU A 72 -15.05 -0.36 10.76
CA GLU A 72 -15.27 -1.80 10.67
C GLU A 72 -15.55 -2.28 9.25
N ASP A 73 -16.28 -1.50 8.47
CA ASP A 73 -16.57 -1.84 7.08
C ASP A 73 -15.31 -1.83 6.21
N TRP A 74 -14.37 -0.92 6.47
CA TRP A 74 -13.08 -0.92 5.77
C TRP A 74 -12.27 -2.14 6.16
N ARG A 75 -12.22 -2.45 7.45
CA ARG A 75 -11.47 -3.58 7.97
C ARG A 75 -11.98 -4.89 7.38
N GLU A 76 -13.29 -5.08 7.36
CA GLU A 76 -13.91 -6.27 6.79
C GLU A 76 -13.59 -6.41 5.30
N ALA A 77 -13.69 -5.32 4.55
CA ALA A 77 -13.38 -5.33 3.12
C ALA A 77 -11.92 -5.69 2.85
N ILE A 78 -10.99 -5.10 3.59
CA ILE A 78 -9.55 -5.34 3.42
C ILE A 78 -9.20 -6.77 3.84
N GLU A 79 -9.70 -7.22 4.99
CA GLU A 79 -9.45 -8.57 5.48
C GLU A 79 -9.98 -9.64 4.51
N SER A 80 -11.16 -9.40 3.96
CA SER A 80 -11.76 -10.31 2.98
C SER A 80 -10.94 -10.36 1.68
N TYR A 81 -10.53 -9.20 1.17
CA TYR A 81 -9.79 -9.11 -0.09
C TYR A 81 -8.38 -9.71 0.00
N HIS A 82 -7.71 -9.50 1.12
CA HIS A 82 -6.33 -9.94 1.32
C HIS A 82 -6.20 -11.20 2.17
N ASP A 83 -7.31 -11.82 2.55
CA ASP A 83 -7.33 -13.05 3.35
C ASP A 83 -6.55 -12.94 4.67
N LEU A 84 -6.79 -11.85 5.37
CA LEU A 84 -6.16 -11.59 6.66
C LEU A 84 -6.96 -12.18 7.83
#